data_7941e6aede33bcf135c6bdfe684adb7e
#
_entry.id   7941e6aede33bcf135c6bdfe684adb7e
#
_cell.length_a   1.000
_cell.length_b   1.000
_cell.length_c   1.000
_cell.angle_alpha   90.00
_cell.angle_beta   90.00
_cell.angle_gamma   90.00
#
_symmetry.space_group_name_H-M   'P 1'
#
loop_
_entity.id
_entity.type
_entity.pdbx_description
1 polymer ?
#
loop_
_entity_poly.entity_id
_entity_poly.type
_entity_poly.pdbx_seq_one_letter_code
_entity_poly.pdbx_strand_id
1 'polypeptide(L)'
;HPSYVVYRHRNNSSKLHARLTYSNAALLEMMRVHLIDEDPPLESSAKDTNTDAEPRAGITTPIKQIGDDGASLMPYETLINPASMESNTLHWPWQTVKANLDQLGALDSSYVGRRLYLLFNPLTQRFNGTTPNFFATITIRPPGITDKPHRHVSSAINYYFKGSGYSRVGGKRYDWKAGDLMVSAPGWAVHN
;
A
#
# COMPACT_ATOMS: atom_id res chain seq x y z
N HIS A 1 2.15 -5.62 7.49
CA HIS A 1 2.72 -5.36 8.81
C HIS A 1 3.68 -4.17 8.74
N PRO A 2 3.78 -3.35 9.78
CA PRO A 2 4.80 -2.33 9.89
C PRO A 2 6.21 -2.93 9.87
N SER A 3 7.21 -2.14 9.49
CA SER A 3 8.61 -2.55 9.61
C SER A 3 9.00 -2.72 11.08
N TYR A 4 9.90 -3.64 11.37
CA TYR A 4 10.45 -3.91 12.71
C TYR A 4 9.44 -4.32 13.78
N VAL A 5 8.26 -4.78 13.40
CA VAL A 5 7.25 -5.31 14.34
C VAL A 5 7.22 -6.82 14.28
N VAL A 6 7.38 -7.45 15.45
CA VAL A 6 7.21 -8.91 15.59
C VAL A 6 5.74 -9.26 15.43
N TYR A 7 5.45 -10.26 14.62
CA TYR A 7 4.07 -10.71 14.41
C TYR A 7 4.00 -12.23 14.30
N ARG A 8 2.84 -12.78 14.63
CA ARG A 8 2.54 -14.20 14.51
C ARG A 8 1.20 -14.39 13.81
N HIS A 9 1.10 -15.46 13.05
CA HIS A 9 -0.15 -15.91 12.45
C HIS A 9 -0.51 -17.29 12.98
N ARG A 10 -1.77 -17.47 13.35
CA ARG A 10 -2.30 -18.76 13.75
C ARG A 10 -3.62 -19.01 13.02
N ASN A 11 -3.75 -20.20 12.44
CA ASN A 11 -5.02 -20.67 11.92
C ASN A 11 -5.80 -21.37 13.06
N ASN A 12 -6.85 -20.73 13.53
CA ASN A 12 -7.72 -21.28 14.59
C ASN A 12 -8.93 -22.03 14.03
N SER A 13 -9.01 -22.22 12.71
CA SER A 13 -10.10 -22.94 12.08
C SER A 13 -9.72 -24.39 11.75
N SER A 14 -10.69 -25.22 11.44
CA SER A 14 -10.49 -26.58 10.92
C SER A 14 -10.21 -26.64 9.41
N LYS A 15 -10.18 -25.50 8.73
CA LYS A 15 -10.00 -25.41 7.29
C LYS A 15 -8.60 -24.91 6.94
N LEU A 16 -8.12 -25.30 5.78
CA LEU A 16 -6.87 -24.77 5.23
C LEU A 16 -6.98 -23.24 5.12
N HIS A 17 -5.96 -22.55 5.59
CA HIS A 17 -5.80 -21.11 5.42
C HIS A 17 -4.85 -20.85 4.24
N ALA A 18 -5.32 -20.09 3.27
CA ALA A 18 -4.49 -19.57 2.19
C ALA A 18 -4.51 -18.04 2.23
N ARG A 19 -3.37 -17.42 2.04
CA ARG A 19 -3.28 -15.97 1.95
C ARG A 19 -2.24 -15.57 0.91
N LEU A 20 -2.46 -14.40 0.33
CA LEU A 20 -1.50 -13.71 -0.50
C LEU A 20 -0.82 -12.63 0.34
N THR A 21 0.50 -12.56 0.26
CA THR A 21 1.30 -11.54 0.96
C THR A 21 2.06 -10.72 -0.07
N TYR A 22 2.00 -9.41 0.10
CA TYR A 22 2.85 -8.46 -0.63
C TYR A 22 3.85 -7.84 0.32
N SER A 23 5.05 -7.66 -0.14
CA SER A 23 6.08 -6.95 0.61
C SER A 23 6.94 -6.12 -0.34
N ASN A 24 7.64 -5.16 0.21
CA ASN A 24 8.65 -4.38 -0.49
C ASN A 24 10.05 -5.03 -0.40
N ALA A 25 10.13 -6.30 0.01
CA ALA A 25 11.39 -7.02 0.21
C ALA A 25 12.32 -6.92 -1.00
N ALA A 26 11.81 -7.12 -2.22
CA ALA A 26 12.61 -7.04 -3.43
C ALA A 26 13.29 -5.67 -3.61
N LEU A 27 12.64 -4.58 -3.25
CA LEU A 27 13.23 -3.23 -3.25
C LEU A 27 14.33 -3.12 -2.19
N LEU A 28 14.08 -3.61 -0.98
CA LEU A 28 15.05 -3.56 0.12
C LEU A 28 16.27 -4.43 -0.15
N GLU A 29 16.09 -5.58 -0.78
CA GLU A 29 17.19 -6.46 -1.25
C GLU A 29 18.03 -5.76 -2.32
N MET A 30 17.40 -5.15 -3.30
CA MET A 30 18.09 -4.38 -4.34
C MET A 30 18.93 -3.24 -3.72
N MET A 31 18.41 -2.60 -2.69
CA MET A 31 19.10 -1.55 -1.94
C MET A 31 20.12 -2.09 -0.93
N ARG A 32 20.19 -3.42 -0.72
CA ARG A 32 21.05 -4.09 0.27
C ARG A 32 20.80 -3.65 1.72
N VAL A 33 19.56 -3.38 2.05
CA VAL A 33 19.12 -2.96 3.39
C VAL A 33 18.01 -3.86 3.96
N HIS A 34 17.76 -5.01 3.31
CA HIS A 34 16.77 -5.97 3.79
C HIS A 34 17.32 -6.74 4.99
N LEU A 35 16.64 -6.66 6.12
CA LEU A 35 16.95 -7.40 7.34
C LEU A 35 15.78 -8.33 7.66
N ILE A 36 16.10 -9.55 8.06
CA ILE A 36 15.16 -10.57 8.53
C ILE A 36 15.66 -11.09 9.86
N ASP A 37 14.77 -11.13 10.84
CA ASP A 37 14.97 -11.80 12.11
C ASP A 37 13.86 -12.84 12.26
N GLU A 38 14.23 -14.13 12.20
CA GLU A 38 13.27 -15.24 12.19
C GLU A 38 12.92 -15.75 13.60
N ASP A 39 13.72 -15.42 14.60
CA ASP A 39 13.50 -15.83 15.99
C ASP A 39 13.68 -14.67 16.99
N PRO A 40 12.96 -13.58 16.81
CA PRO A 40 13.07 -12.43 17.70
C PRO A 40 12.47 -12.73 19.08
N PRO A 41 13.00 -12.16 20.16
CA PRO A 41 12.37 -12.22 21.47
C PRO A 41 10.93 -11.69 21.42
N LEU A 42 10.00 -12.39 22.09
CA LEU A 42 8.58 -12.02 22.07
C LEU A 42 8.27 -10.62 22.62
N GLU A 43 9.10 -10.13 23.51
CA GLU A 43 8.94 -8.84 24.17
C GLU A 43 9.62 -7.69 23.43
N SER A 44 10.29 -7.98 22.33
CA SER A 44 10.83 -6.95 21.44
C SER A 44 9.75 -6.32 20.56
N SER A 45 8.60 -5.93 21.13
CA SER A 45 7.99 -4.70 20.65
C SER A 45 9.09 -3.66 20.86
N ALA A 46 9.71 -3.21 19.79
CA ALA A 46 10.69 -2.17 19.86
C ALA A 46 10.06 -0.97 20.57
N LYS A 47 10.14 -0.95 21.89
CA LYS A 47 10.25 0.31 22.56
C LYS A 47 11.53 0.87 21.97
N ASP A 48 11.34 1.86 21.17
CA ASP A 48 12.43 2.63 20.61
C ASP A 48 13.37 2.94 21.78
N THR A 49 14.47 2.19 21.89
CA THR A 49 15.45 2.40 22.97
C THR A 49 16.16 3.75 22.80
N ASN A 50 15.80 4.49 21.77
CA ASN A 50 16.18 5.87 21.53
C ASN A 50 15.22 6.90 22.16
N THR A 51 14.21 6.47 22.94
CA THR A 51 13.36 7.43 23.68
C THR A 51 14.11 8.14 24.80
N ASP A 52 15.30 7.67 25.17
CA ASP A 52 16.18 8.34 26.15
C ASP A 52 17.13 9.37 25.51
N ALA A 53 17.14 9.49 24.19
CA ALA A 53 17.70 10.68 23.56
C ALA A 53 16.75 11.83 23.92
N GLU A 54 17.04 12.51 25.05
CA GLU A 54 16.47 13.82 25.31
C GLU A 54 16.32 14.55 23.98
N PRO A 55 15.11 15.06 23.64
CA PRO A 55 14.97 15.88 22.47
C PRO A 55 16.07 16.92 22.63
N ARG A 56 17.13 16.80 21.84
CA ARG A 56 18.16 17.84 21.87
C ARG A 56 17.38 19.11 21.75
N ALA A 57 17.42 19.94 22.80
CA ALA A 57 16.77 21.24 22.84
C ALA A 57 17.32 22.01 21.64
N GLY A 58 16.89 21.57 20.48
CA GLY A 58 17.39 21.93 19.19
C GLY A 58 16.82 23.28 18.91
N ILE A 59 17.64 24.16 18.53
CA ILE A 59 17.29 25.37 17.82
C ILE A 59 16.24 24.94 16.79
N THR A 60 14.97 25.17 17.08
CA THR A 60 13.88 25.03 16.11
C THR A 60 14.01 26.17 15.10
N THR A 61 15.06 26.07 14.29
CA THR A 61 15.24 27.03 13.20
C THR A 61 14.18 26.66 12.16
N PRO A 62 13.23 27.54 11.87
CA PRO A 62 12.19 27.26 10.90
C PRO A 62 12.78 27.10 9.50
N ILE A 63 12.10 26.36 8.64
CA ILE A 63 12.38 26.35 7.20
C ILE A 63 12.27 27.82 6.70
N LYS A 64 13.32 28.30 6.06
CA LYS A 64 13.41 29.69 5.57
C LYS A 64 13.37 29.70 4.05
N GLN A 65 12.34 30.31 3.49
CA GLN A 65 12.30 30.63 2.06
C GLN A 65 13.34 31.73 1.75
N ILE A 66 14.12 31.54 0.69
CA ILE A 66 15.22 32.43 0.31
C ILE A 66 15.06 33.07 -1.08
N GLY A 67 14.08 32.62 -1.85
CA GLY A 67 13.82 33.14 -3.19
C GLY A 67 12.33 33.22 -3.49
N ASP A 68 11.98 34.01 -4.49
CA ASP A 68 10.59 34.16 -4.97
C ASP A 68 10.08 32.93 -5.73
N ASP A 69 11.00 32.08 -6.17
CA ASP A 69 10.75 30.80 -6.84
C ASP A 69 10.41 29.64 -5.88
N GLY A 70 10.42 29.91 -4.55
CA GLY A 70 10.12 28.92 -3.52
C GLY A 70 11.34 28.17 -2.98
N ALA A 71 12.55 28.50 -3.42
CA ALA A 71 13.77 27.93 -2.86
C ALA A 71 13.85 28.19 -1.36
N SER A 72 14.18 27.14 -0.58
CA SER A 72 14.13 27.20 0.88
C SER A 72 15.33 26.49 1.51
N LEU A 73 15.71 26.97 2.69
CA LEU A 73 16.70 26.32 3.54
C LEU A 73 15.97 25.55 4.65
N MET A 74 16.35 24.30 4.84
CA MET A 74 15.90 23.45 5.93
C MET A 74 17.09 23.17 6.87
N PRO A 75 16.96 23.36 8.18
CA PRO A 75 18.01 23.00 9.13
C PRO A 75 18.35 21.51 9.03
N TYR A 76 19.62 21.17 9.12
CA TYR A 76 20.10 19.78 9.07
C TYR A 76 19.55 18.94 10.23
N GLU A 77 19.32 19.52 11.37
CA GLU A 77 18.73 18.88 12.56
C GLU A 77 17.37 18.27 12.27
N THR A 78 16.58 18.87 11.37
CA THR A 78 15.29 18.32 10.93
C THR A 78 15.46 16.99 10.17
N LEU A 79 16.60 16.81 9.49
CA LEU A 79 16.91 15.57 8.79
C LEU A 79 17.40 14.46 9.71
N ILE A 80 18.26 14.79 10.67
CA ILE A 80 18.89 13.81 11.56
C ILE A 80 18.03 13.42 12.76
N ASN A 81 17.00 14.20 13.05
CA ASN A 81 16.02 13.92 14.09
C ASN A 81 14.59 14.09 13.53
N PRO A 82 14.21 13.30 12.52
CA PRO A 82 12.86 13.38 11.97
C PRO A 82 11.85 12.96 13.05
N ALA A 83 10.68 13.58 13.02
CA ALA A 83 9.56 13.10 13.83
C ALA A 83 9.30 11.62 13.51
N SER A 84 9.33 10.78 14.53
CA SER A 84 9.01 9.36 14.36
C SER A 84 7.56 9.23 13.92
N MET A 85 7.34 8.51 12.83
CA MET A 85 5.99 8.14 12.42
C MET A 85 5.66 6.79 13.05
N GLU A 86 4.71 6.78 13.97
CA GLU A 86 4.16 5.52 14.44
C GLU A 86 3.48 4.80 13.28
N SER A 87 3.98 3.62 12.96
CA SER A 87 3.39 2.77 11.93
C SER A 87 2.59 1.67 12.58
N ASN A 88 1.32 1.92 12.82
CA ASN A 88 0.41 0.95 13.40
C ASN A 88 0.00 -0.13 12.39
N THR A 89 -0.28 -1.33 12.90
CA THR A 89 -0.96 -2.35 12.10
C THR A 89 -2.38 -1.89 11.80
N LEU A 90 -2.73 -1.83 10.53
CA LEU A 90 -4.07 -1.48 10.09
C LEU A 90 -4.81 -2.75 9.64
N HIS A 91 -6.09 -2.82 9.96
CA HIS A 91 -6.97 -3.91 9.59
C HIS A 91 -8.21 -3.37 8.89
N TRP A 92 -8.51 -3.90 7.71
CA TRP A 92 -9.71 -3.61 6.93
C TRP A 92 -10.61 -4.85 6.98
N PRO A 93 -11.58 -4.94 7.91
CA PRO A 93 -12.47 -6.09 8.02
C PRO A 93 -13.28 -6.28 6.75
N TRP A 94 -13.26 -7.50 6.20
CA TRP A 94 -13.89 -7.80 4.91
C TRP A 94 -15.38 -7.39 4.85
N GLN A 95 -16.14 -7.64 5.90
CA GLN A 95 -17.58 -7.30 5.91
C GLN A 95 -17.80 -5.79 5.75
N THR A 96 -17.00 -4.97 6.43
CA THR A 96 -17.08 -3.50 6.33
C THR A 96 -16.65 -3.03 4.95
N VAL A 97 -15.55 -3.55 4.43
CA VAL A 97 -15.06 -3.21 3.08
C VAL A 97 -16.09 -3.61 2.03
N LYS A 98 -16.64 -4.83 2.13
CA LYS A 98 -17.66 -5.33 1.20
C LYS A 98 -18.91 -4.47 1.19
N ALA A 99 -19.43 -4.06 2.35
CA ALA A 99 -20.61 -3.22 2.43
C ALA A 99 -20.41 -1.87 1.69
N ASN A 100 -19.22 -1.29 1.80
CA ASN A 100 -18.89 -0.06 1.05
C ASN A 100 -18.72 -0.33 -0.46
N LEU A 101 -18.10 -1.45 -0.84
CA LEU A 101 -17.98 -1.84 -2.25
C LEU A 101 -19.34 -2.08 -2.89
N ASP A 102 -20.26 -2.72 -2.18
CA ASP A 102 -21.62 -3.00 -2.68
C ASP A 102 -22.35 -1.69 -3.02
N GLN A 103 -22.14 -0.61 -2.26
CA GLN A 103 -22.68 0.73 -2.59
C GLN A 103 -22.11 1.25 -3.91
N LEU A 104 -20.80 1.11 -4.14
CA LEU A 104 -20.19 1.47 -5.42
C LEU A 104 -20.69 0.58 -6.57
N GLY A 105 -20.91 -0.71 -6.29
CA GLY A 105 -21.45 -1.66 -7.27
C GLY A 105 -22.89 -1.34 -7.68
N ALA A 106 -23.67 -0.75 -6.79
CA ALA A 106 -25.06 -0.36 -7.04
C ALA A 106 -25.23 0.94 -7.87
N LEU A 107 -24.13 1.69 -8.10
CA LEU A 107 -24.19 2.86 -8.98
C LEU A 107 -24.58 2.44 -10.39
N ASP A 108 -25.44 3.25 -11.01
CA ASP A 108 -25.95 2.96 -12.36
C ASP A 108 -24.88 3.09 -13.48
N SER A 109 -25.25 2.75 -14.69
CA SER A 109 -24.35 2.75 -15.86
C SER A 109 -23.88 4.16 -16.26
N SER A 110 -24.52 5.22 -15.79
CA SER A 110 -24.10 6.61 -16.04
C SER A 110 -22.87 7.01 -15.23
N TYR A 111 -22.55 6.25 -14.18
CA TYR A 111 -21.35 6.50 -13.39
C TYR A 111 -20.09 6.15 -14.19
N VAL A 112 -19.32 7.18 -14.53
CA VAL A 112 -18.10 7.06 -15.35
C VAL A 112 -16.80 6.89 -14.52
N GLY A 113 -16.89 6.98 -13.20
CA GLY A 113 -15.77 6.80 -12.29
C GLY A 113 -15.38 5.32 -12.09
N ARG A 114 -14.22 5.11 -11.50
CA ARG A 114 -13.80 3.76 -11.08
C ARG A 114 -14.49 3.35 -9.79
N ARG A 115 -15.00 2.14 -9.76
CA ARG A 115 -15.64 1.55 -8.58
C ARG A 115 -14.60 0.85 -7.72
N LEU A 116 -13.78 1.65 -7.03
CA LEU A 116 -12.72 1.14 -6.17
C LEU A 116 -12.51 2.01 -4.94
N TYR A 117 -11.95 1.41 -3.91
CA TYR A 117 -11.38 2.10 -2.76
C TYR A 117 -9.88 1.86 -2.70
N LEU A 118 -9.15 2.89 -2.32
CA LEU A 118 -7.78 2.79 -1.87
C LEU A 118 -7.79 2.30 -0.41
N LEU A 119 -7.01 1.30 -0.09
CA LEU A 119 -6.76 0.90 1.31
C LEU A 119 -5.80 1.92 1.92
N PHE A 120 -6.37 3.05 2.31
CA PHE A 120 -5.62 4.24 2.66
C PHE A 120 -5.12 4.20 4.10
N ASN A 121 -3.85 4.55 4.29
CA ASN A 121 -3.24 4.78 5.59
C ASN A 121 -3.06 6.29 5.80
N PRO A 122 -3.79 6.92 6.72
CA PRO A 122 -3.69 8.35 6.97
C PRO A 122 -2.28 8.83 7.32
N LEU A 123 -1.44 7.97 7.90
CA LEU A 123 -0.06 8.29 8.25
C LEU A 123 0.84 8.50 7.02
N THR A 124 0.44 8.02 5.85
CA THR A 124 1.17 8.27 4.60
C THR A 124 0.92 9.66 4.01
N GLN A 125 -0.02 10.40 4.58
CA GLN A 125 -0.34 11.77 4.22
C GLN A 125 -0.52 11.99 2.70
N ARG A 126 0.39 12.77 2.10
CA ARG A 126 0.32 13.19 0.69
C ARG A 126 0.56 12.05 -0.31
N PHE A 127 1.13 10.95 0.11
CA PHE A 127 1.46 9.84 -0.80
C PHE A 127 0.30 8.87 -1.05
N ASN A 128 -0.84 9.06 -0.36
CA ASN A 128 -2.05 8.25 -0.52
C ASN A 128 -1.80 6.74 -0.46
N GLY A 129 -0.79 6.32 0.28
CA GLY A 129 -0.33 4.94 0.32
C GLY A 129 -1.09 4.08 1.33
N THR A 130 -1.01 2.77 1.15
CA THR A 130 -1.27 1.78 2.20
C THR A 130 -0.06 1.67 3.11
N THR A 131 1.12 1.84 2.51
CA THR A 131 2.41 2.03 3.17
C THR A 131 3.15 3.19 2.49
N PRO A 132 4.28 3.66 3.04
CA PRO A 132 5.04 4.75 2.42
C PRO A 132 5.49 4.47 0.97
N ASN A 133 5.61 3.22 0.57
CA ASN A 133 6.21 2.83 -0.72
C ASN A 133 5.31 1.98 -1.63
N PHE A 134 4.10 1.66 -1.22
CA PHE A 134 3.08 1.08 -2.11
C PHE A 134 1.67 1.38 -1.62
N PHE A 135 0.71 1.27 -2.51
CA PHE A 135 -0.71 1.29 -2.18
C PHE A 135 -1.41 0.03 -2.66
N ALA A 136 -2.50 -0.31 -2.00
CA ALA A 136 -3.40 -1.36 -2.41
C ALA A 136 -4.79 -0.78 -2.67
N THR A 137 -5.46 -1.29 -3.70
CA THR A 137 -6.84 -0.95 -4.01
C THR A 137 -7.71 -2.20 -3.95
N ILE A 138 -8.98 -1.99 -3.66
CA ILE A 138 -9.99 -3.01 -3.81
C ILE A 138 -11.09 -2.50 -4.74
N THR A 139 -11.46 -3.31 -5.70
CA THR A 139 -12.32 -2.91 -6.82
C THR A 139 -13.52 -3.83 -6.93
N ILE A 140 -14.67 -3.27 -7.31
CA ILE A 140 -15.84 -4.02 -7.74
C ILE A 140 -16.22 -3.63 -9.17
N ARG A 141 -16.62 -4.60 -9.99
CA ARG A 141 -17.16 -4.38 -11.34
C ARG A 141 -18.46 -5.14 -11.50
N PRO A 142 -19.57 -4.45 -11.72
CA PRO A 142 -20.80 -5.09 -12.14
C PRO A 142 -20.63 -5.81 -13.50
N PRO A 143 -21.47 -6.81 -13.81
CA PRO A 143 -21.44 -7.48 -15.10
C PRO A 143 -21.54 -6.50 -16.26
N GLY A 144 -20.78 -6.74 -17.34
CA GLY A 144 -20.79 -5.92 -18.55
C GLY A 144 -19.99 -4.62 -18.47
N ILE A 145 -19.46 -4.24 -17.32
CA ILE A 145 -18.63 -3.04 -17.18
C ILE A 145 -17.21 -3.32 -17.65
N THR A 146 -16.71 -2.45 -18.52
CA THR A 146 -15.33 -2.45 -19.01
C THR A 146 -14.64 -1.15 -18.59
N ASP A 147 -13.46 -1.26 -17.99
CA ASP A 147 -12.65 -0.08 -17.66
C ASP A 147 -12.09 0.57 -18.92
N LYS A 148 -11.95 1.89 -18.89
CA LYS A 148 -11.28 2.62 -19.98
C LYS A 148 -9.80 2.23 -20.03
N PRO A 149 -9.23 2.06 -21.25
CA PRO A 149 -7.80 1.83 -21.40
C PRO A 149 -6.96 2.91 -20.75
N HIS A 150 -5.90 2.52 -20.10
CA HIS A 150 -4.96 3.44 -19.48
C HIS A 150 -3.56 2.81 -19.36
N ARG A 151 -2.59 3.56 -18.93
CA ARG A 151 -1.23 3.11 -18.65
C ARG A 151 -0.60 3.90 -17.51
N HIS A 152 0.35 3.28 -16.85
CA HIS A 152 1.18 3.89 -15.81
C HIS A 152 2.52 3.16 -15.71
N VAL A 153 3.52 3.78 -15.10
CA VAL A 153 4.88 3.21 -14.98
C VAL A 153 4.99 2.16 -13.87
N SER A 154 4.09 2.19 -12.89
CA SER A 154 4.08 1.21 -11.80
C SER A 154 3.56 -0.13 -12.29
N SER A 155 4.14 -1.22 -11.78
CA SER A 155 3.55 -2.55 -11.93
C SER A 155 2.36 -2.72 -10.99
N ALA A 156 1.38 -3.50 -11.40
CA ALA A 156 0.24 -3.87 -10.57
C ALA A 156 0.10 -5.39 -10.50
N ILE A 157 -0.17 -5.89 -9.29
CA ILE A 157 -0.52 -7.28 -9.06
C ILE A 157 -2.00 -7.32 -8.73
N ASN A 158 -2.77 -8.07 -9.52
CA ASN A 158 -4.21 -8.22 -9.35
C ASN A 158 -4.53 -9.63 -8.87
N TYR A 159 -5.24 -9.74 -7.76
CA TYR A 159 -5.83 -10.98 -7.28
C TYR A 159 -7.34 -10.91 -7.43
N TYR A 160 -7.91 -11.89 -8.11
CA TYR A 160 -9.34 -11.95 -8.40
C TYR A 160 -10.07 -12.77 -7.35
N PHE A 161 -10.75 -12.11 -6.42
CA PHE A 161 -11.50 -12.79 -5.33
C PHE A 161 -12.71 -13.56 -5.83
N LYS A 162 -13.38 -13.03 -6.87
CA LYS A 162 -14.68 -13.55 -7.31
C LYS A 162 -14.94 -13.18 -8.77
N GLY A 163 -15.75 -13.99 -9.44
CA GLY A 163 -16.17 -13.75 -10.81
C GLY A 163 -15.16 -14.25 -11.84
N SER A 164 -15.36 -13.84 -13.06
CA SER A 164 -14.49 -14.11 -14.20
C SER A 164 -14.57 -12.96 -15.20
N GLY A 165 -13.57 -12.87 -16.06
CA GLY A 165 -13.51 -11.85 -17.08
C GLY A 165 -12.25 -11.96 -17.90
N TYR A 166 -11.87 -10.85 -18.53
CA TYR A 166 -10.59 -10.75 -19.21
C TYR A 166 -9.99 -9.35 -19.04
N SER A 167 -8.69 -9.28 -19.19
CA SER A 167 -7.94 -8.03 -19.32
C SER A 167 -7.16 -8.00 -20.62
N ARG A 168 -6.97 -6.82 -21.16
CA ARG A 168 -6.05 -6.60 -22.27
C ARG A 168 -4.82 -5.83 -21.75
N VAL A 169 -3.64 -6.34 -22.03
CA VAL A 169 -2.36 -5.73 -21.63
C VAL A 169 -1.42 -5.75 -22.82
N GLY A 170 -1.00 -4.59 -23.29
CA GLY A 170 -0.14 -4.48 -24.48
C GLY A 170 -0.77 -5.11 -25.73
N GLY A 171 -2.10 -5.01 -25.88
CA GLY A 171 -2.86 -5.60 -26.98
C GLY A 171 -3.20 -7.09 -26.82
N LYS A 172 -2.57 -7.81 -25.90
CA LYS A 172 -2.84 -9.23 -25.64
C LYS A 172 -3.96 -9.40 -24.62
N ARG A 173 -4.85 -10.37 -24.87
CA ARG A 173 -5.94 -10.75 -23.97
C ARG A 173 -5.49 -11.84 -23.00
N TYR A 174 -5.91 -11.68 -21.75
CA TYR A 174 -5.74 -12.63 -20.67
C TYR A 174 -7.10 -12.87 -20.00
N ASP A 175 -7.61 -14.07 -20.11
CA ASP A 175 -8.82 -14.49 -19.40
C ASP A 175 -8.45 -14.88 -17.96
N TRP A 176 -9.30 -14.53 -17.02
CA TRP A 176 -9.09 -14.83 -15.59
C TRP A 176 -10.40 -15.22 -14.92
N LYS A 177 -10.29 -15.91 -13.80
CA LYS A 177 -11.39 -16.35 -12.94
C LYS A 177 -11.01 -16.15 -11.46
N ALA A 178 -11.98 -16.36 -10.58
CA ALA A 178 -11.74 -16.32 -9.12
C ALA A 178 -10.59 -17.24 -8.71
N GLY A 179 -9.67 -16.72 -7.88
CA GLY A 179 -8.45 -17.38 -7.44
C GLY A 179 -7.21 -17.09 -8.28
N ASP A 180 -7.37 -16.55 -9.48
CA ASP A 180 -6.24 -16.21 -10.33
C ASP A 180 -5.48 -14.97 -9.82
N LEU A 181 -4.21 -14.91 -10.17
CA LEU A 181 -3.34 -13.78 -9.92
C LEU A 181 -2.67 -13.37 -11.22
N MET A 182 -2.62 -12.07 -11.47
CA MET A 182 -2.00 -11.52 -12.67
C MET A 182 -1.14 -10.31 -12.33
N VAL A 183 0.07 -10.27 -12.89
CA VAL A 183 0.86 -9.03 -12.96
C VAL A 183 0.47 -8.30 -14.23
N SER A 184 -0.07 -7.10 -14.09
CA SER A 184 -0.49 -6.26 -15.20
C SER A 184 0.32 -4.97 -15.26
N ALA A 185 0.26 -4.31 -16.40
CA ALA A 185 0.94 -3.04 -16.68
C ALA A 185 2.45 -3.07 -16.39
N PRO A 186 3.20 -4.05 -16.88
CA PRO A 186 4.64 -3.99 -16.82
C PRO A 186 5.14 -2.82 -17.67
N GLY A 187 5.83 -1.88 -17.03
CA GLY A 187 6.32 -0.70 -17.73
C GLY A 187 5.19 0.23 -18.21
N TRP A 188 5.18 0.57 -19.50
CA TRP A 188 4.28 1.56 -20.10
C TRP A 188 3.19 0.94 -20.98
N ALA A 189 2.90 -0.35 -20.80
CA ALA A 189 1.89 -1.05 -21.59
C ALA A 189 0.46 -0.53 -21.31
N VAL A 190 -0.29 -0.24 -22.37
CA VAL A 190 -1.72 0.08 -22.25
C VAL A 190 -2.49 -1.15 -21.79
N HIS A 191 -3.39 -0.96 -20.84
CA HIS A 191 -4.21 -2.04 -20.30
C HIS A 191 -5.61 -1.56 -19.91
N ASN A 192 -6.54 -2.52 -19.86
CA ASN A 192 -7.91 -2.37 -19.38
C ASN A 192 -8.49 -3.71 -18.90
#